data_7d5c3ab72c71d59a6c54ab55697aace2
#
_entry.id   7d5c3ab72c71d59a6c54ab55697aace2
#
_cell.length_a   1.000
_cell.length_b   1.000
_cell.length_c   1.000
_cell.angle_alpha   90.00
_cell.angle_beta   90.00
_cell.angle_gamma   90.00
#
_symmetry.space_group_name_H-M   'P 1'
#
loop_
_entity.id
_entity.type
_entity.pdbx_description
1 polymer ?
#
loop_
_entity_poly.entity_id
_entity_poly.type
_entity_poly.pdbx_seq_one_letter_code
_entity_poly.pdbx_strand_id
1 'polypeptide(L)'
;MLEFFIEEKLLEDITMKEELLHQQTGINIQEKANLIWSIADSIRGLYKPHQYGEVILPMTVIKRFHDTLLPTREKVLEVYEKVKHLEVKDGFLQRASGYVFYNISNFTFDSLLADPDNIEENFLAYLNGFSENVQDVLKNFDFEREIRRLANNDKLYFIIQEFNSEKAYMGPDKITSTDMGYIFEELIKKFSESYDEE
;
A
#
# COMPACT_ATOMS: atom_id res chain seq x y z
N MET A 1 41.58 18.39 -27.39
CA MET A 1 41.89 16.96 -27.10
C MET A 1 41.60 16.60 -25.64
N LEU A 2 42.09 17.38 -24.67
CA LEU A 2 41.84 17.12 -23.24
C LEU A 2 40.39 17.36 -22.84
N GLU A 3 39.76 18.42 -23.35
CA GLU A 3 38.34 18.74 -23.09
C GLU A 3 37.41 17.68 -23.63
N PHE A 4 37.66 17.16 -24.83
CA PHE A 4 36.88 16.09 -25.44
C PHE A 4 36.96 14.78 -24.60
N PHE A 5 38.12 14.47 -24.05
CA PHE A 5 38.32 13.29 -23.21
C PHE A 5 37.61 13.43 -21.87
N ILE A 6 37.52 14.65 -21.33
CA ILE A 6 36.80 14.92 -20.06
C ILE A 6 35.27 14.81 -20.27
N GLU A 7 34.76 15.33 -21.39
CA GLU A 7 33.33 15.24 -21.75
C GLU A 7 32.88 13.79 -21.97
N GLU A 8 33.69 12.99 -22.67
CA GLU A 8 33.43 11.59 -22.93
C GLU A 8 33.37 10.79 -21.60
N LYS A 9 34.32 11.03 -20.70
CA LYS A 9 34.36 10.37 -19.39
C LYS A 9 33.21 10.79 -18.46
N LEU A 10 32.77 12.05 -18.54
CA LEU A 10 31.61 12.54 -17.77
C LEU A 10 30.30 11.89 -18.28
N LEU A 11 30.16 11.72 -19.59
CA LEU A 11 29.01 11.04 -20.20
C LEU A 11 28.96 9.56 -19.82
N GLU A 12 30.09 8.86 -19.83
CA GLU A 12 30.19 7.47 -19.37
C GLU A 12 29.79 7.33 -17.90
N ASP A 13 30.26 8.23 -17.01
CA ASP A 13 29.91 8.22 -15.59
C ASP A 13 28.43 8.50 -15.34
N ILE A 14 27.80 9.38 -16.13
CA ILE A 14 26.37 9.69 -16.05
C ILE A 14 25.54 8.46 -16.48
N THR A 15 25.89 7.87 -17.63
CA THR A 15 25.19 6.69 -18.18
C THR A 15 25.29 5.51 -17.22
N MET A 16 26.48 5.26 -16.65
CA MET A 16 26.67 4.20 -15.67
C MET A 16 25.89 4.42 -14.37
N LYS A 17 25.76 5.68 -13.92
CA LYS A 17 24.91 6.01 -12.75
C LYS A 17 23.43 5.81 -13.02
N GLU A 18 22.96 6.15 -14.21
CA GLU A 18 21.59 5.92 -14.62
C GLU A 18 21.27 4.43 -14.74
N GLU A 19 22.16 3.63 -15.31
CA GLU A 19 22.01 2.17 -15.40
C GLU A 19 21.99 1.52 -14.02
N LEU A 20 22.88 1.93 -13.09
CA LEU A 20 22.90 1.45 -11.71
C LEU A 20 21.62 1.82 -10.96
N LEU A 21 21.10 3.03 -11.19
CA LEU A 21 19.85 3.49 -10.58
C LEU A 21 18.66 2.67 -11.11
N HIS A 22 18.61 2.41 -12.42
CA HIS A 22 17.59 1.56 -13.02
C HIS A 22 17.64 0.12 -12.53
N GLN A 23 18.83 -0.47 -12.41
CA GLN A 23 19.00 -1.80 -11.82
C GLN A 23 18.54 -1.84 -10.36
N GLN A 24 18.89 -0.85 -9.56
CA GLN A 24 18.52 -0.78 -8.13
C GLN A 24 17.02 -0.60 -7.96
N THR A 25 16.35 0.20 -8.79
CA THR A 25 14.90 0.38 -8.82
C THR A 25 14.20 -0.93 -9.22
N GLY A 26 14.69 -1.61 -10.27
CA GLY A 26 14.15 -2.90 -10.71
C GLY A 26 14.24 -3.99 -9.63
N ILE A 27 15.35 -4.05 -8.89
CA ILE A 27 15.53 -4.98 -7.76
C ILE A 27 14.52 -4.65 -6.65
N ASN A 28 14.34 -3.39 -6.28
CA ASN A 28 13.40 -2.97 -5.25
C ASN A 28 11.94 -3.32 -5.59
N ILE A 29 11.54 -3.17 -6.86
CA ILE A 29 10.20 -3.53 -7.34
C ILE A 29 10.00 -5.04 -7.23
N GLN A 30 10.96 -5.82 -7.70
CA GLN A 30 10.88 -7.28 -7.65
C GLN A 30 10.87 -7.82 -6.22
N GLU A 31 11.71 -7.28 -5.34
CA GLU A 31 11.72 -7.64 -3.92
C GLU A 31 10.40 -7.33 -3.25
N LYS A 32 9.81 -6.18 -3.54
CA LYS A 32 8.51 -5.75 -3.02
C LYS A 32 7.40 -6.68 -3.51
N ALA A 33 7.36 -6.97 -4.80
CA ALA A 33 6.38 -7.89 -5.39
C ALA A 33 6.53 -9.32 -4.83
N ASN A 34 7.75 -9.80 -4.64
CA ASN A 34 8.01 -11.12 -4.04
C ASN A 34 7.57 -11.18 -2.57
N LEU A 35 7.81 -10.11 -1.80
CA LEU A 35 7.33 -10.03 -0.42
C LEU A 35 5.80 -10.11 -0.37
N ILE A 36 5.11 -9.30 -1.16
CA ILE A 36 3.64 -9.28 -1.21
C ILE A 36 3.12 -10.65 -1.67
N TRP A 37 3.78 -11.29 -2.64
CA TRP A 37 3.44 -12.65 -3.06
C TRP A 37 3.61 -13.67 -1.93
N SER A 38 4.66 -13.56 -1.13
CA SER A 38 4.86 -14.45 0.02
C SER A 38 3.76 -14.31 1.07
N ILE A 39 3.19 -13.11 1.22
CA ILE A 39 2.02 -12.87 2.05
C ILE A 39 0.80 -13.61 1.47
N ALA A 40 0.60 -13.56 0.16
CA ALA A 40 -0.48 -14.30 -0.52
C ALA A 40 -0.38 -15.81 -0.25
N ASP A 41 0.80 -16.35 -0.24
CA ASP A 41 1.02 -17.77 0.04
C ASP A 41 0.57 -18.19 1.45
N SER A 42 0.55 -17.26 2.40
CA SER A 42 0.11 -17.51 3.79
C SER A 42 -1.40 -17.75 3.92
N ILE A 43 -2.19 -17.36 2.93
CA ILE A 43 -3.63 -17.60 2.87
C ILE A 43 -4.00 -18.82 2.03
N ARG A 44 -3.00 -19.58 1.59
CA ARG A 44 -3.17 -20.87 0.92
C ARG A 44 -4.03 -21.81 1.77
N GLY A 45 -4.96 -22.49 1.14
CA GLY A 45 -5.92 -23.38 1.81
C GLY A 45 -7.21 -22.68 2.26
N LEU A 46 -7.19 -21.40 2.56
CA LEU A 46 -8.40 -20.59 2.77
C LEU A 46 -8.90 -20.02 1.44
N TYR A 47 -7.97 -19.62 0.58
CA TYR A 47 -8.21 -19.10 -0.75
C TYR A 47 -7.57 -20.02 -1.80
N LYS A 48 -8.21 -20.14 -2.95
CA LYS A 48 -7.58 -20.71 -4.13
C LYS A 48 -6.62 -19.70 -4.75
N PRO A 49 -5.59 -20.12 -5.50
CA PRO A 49 -4.62 -19.20 -6.12
C PRO A 49 -5.25 -18.05 -6.89
N HIS A 50 -6.30 -18.31 -7.66
CA HIS A 50 -7.00 -17.26 -8.41
C HIS A 50 -7.76 -16.25 -7.54
N GLN A 51 -7.98 -16.52 -6.28
CA GLN A 51 -8.65 -15.62 -5.34
C GLN A 51 -7.66 -14.76 -4.52
N TYR A 52 -6.35 -15.01 -4.60
CA TYR A 52 -5.37 -14.23 -3.83
C TYR A 52 -5.46 -12.75 -4.14
N GLY A 53 -5.74 -12.38 -5.39
CA GLY A 53 -5.92 -10.99 -5.81
C GLY A 53 -7.06 -10.27 -5.09
N GLU A 54 -8.12 -10.98 -4.68
CA GLU A 54 -9.27 -10.40 -3.95
C GLU A 54 -8.87 -9.85 -2.57
N VAL A 55 -7.80 -10.37 -1.99
CA VAL A 55 -7.26 -9.94 -0.69
C VAL A 55 -6.02 -9.06 -0.85
N ILE A 56 -5.06 -9.51 -1.64
CA ILE A 56 -3.72 -8.94 -1.68
C ILE A 56 -3.67 -7.60 -2.42
N LEU A 57 -4.44 -7.44 -3.51
CA LEU A 57 -4.46 -6.17 -4.24
C LEU A 57 -5.07 -5.04 -3.40
N PRO A 58 -6.26 -5.18 -2.78
CA PRO A 58 -6.79 -4.12 -1.93
C PRO A 58 -5.91 -3.87 -0.69
N MET A 59 -5.31 -4.88 -0.07
CA MET A 59 -4.37 -4.68 1.03
C MET A 59 -3.13 -3.88 0.60
N THR A 60 -2.61 -4.13 -0.60
CA THR A 60 -1.49 -3.37 -1.17
C THR A 60 -1.85 -1.91 -1.39
N VAL A 61 -3.06 -1.64 -1.90
CA VAL A 61 -3.59 -0.28 -2.07
C VAL A 61 -3.74 0.43 -0.71
N ILE A 62 -4.35 -0.24 0.26
CA ILE A 62 -4.54 0.29 1.62
C ILE A 62 -3.19 0.60 2.27
N LYS A 63 -2.22 -0.30 2.15
CA LYS A 63 -0.87 -0.08 2.68
C LYS A 63 -0.21 1.13 2.03
N ARG A 64 -0.32 1.29 0.72
CA ARG A 64 0.17 2.47 0.02
C ARG A 64 -0.48 3.75 0.55
N PHE A 65 -1.79 3.77 0.72
CA PHE A 65 -2.49 4.94 1.27
C PHE A 65 -2.10 5.22 2.72
N HIS A 66 -2.00 4.18 3.54
CA HIS A 66 -1.54 4.30 4.93
C HIS A 66 -0.18 4.98 5.00
N ASP A 67 0.83 4.44 4.32
CA ASP A 67 2.20 4.97 4.36
C ASP A 67 2.30 6.37 3.77
N THR A 68 1.49 6.68 2.75
CA THR A 68 1.42 8.01 2.14
C THR A 68 0.86 9.06 3.12
N LEU A 69 -0.16 8.70 3.90
CA LEU A 69 -0.84 9.62 4.82
C LEU A 69 -0.14 9.72 6.18
N LEU A 70 0.70 8.75 6.55
CA LEU A 70 1.30 8.67 7.88
C LEU A 70 2.02 9.96 8.30
N PRO A 71 2.82 10.65 7.45
CA PRO A 71 3.52 11.89 7.82
C PRO A 71 2.59 13.07 8.16
N THR A 72 1.37 13.07 7.62
CA THR A 72 0.41 14.19 7.81
C THR A 72 -0.79 13.81 8.66
N ARG A 73 -0.82 12.57 9.17
CA ARG A 73 -1.93 12.00 9.90
C ARG A 73 -2.39 12.87 11.08
N GLU A 74 -1.48 13.29 11.95
CA GLU A 74 -1.80 14.12 13.12
C GLU A 74 -2.45 15.43 12.71
N LYS A 75 -1.91 16.10 11.70
CA LYS A 75 -2.48 17.32 11.15
C LYS A 75 -3.90 17.13 10.61
N VAL A 76 -4.16 16.01 9.94
CA VAL A 76 -5.50 15.66 9.44
C VAL A 76 -6.47 15.49 10.60
N LEU A 77 -6.08 14.77 11.66
CA LEU A 77 -6.92 14.56 12.84
C LEU A 77 -7.20 15.86 13.60
N GLU A 78 -6.20 16.75 13.77
CA GLU A 78 -6.39 18.08 14.37
C GLU A 78 -7.36 18.95 13.57
N VAL A 79 -7.25 18.92 12.23
CA VAL A 79 -8.16 19.67 11.37
C VAL A 79 -9.56 19.07 11.44
N TYR A 80 -9.67 17.72 11.42
CA TYR A 80 -10.94 17.03 11.53
C TYR A 80 -11.71 17.42 12.79
N GLU A 81 -11.06 17.46 13.95
CA GLU A 81 -11.70 17.89 15.19
C GLU A 81 -12.30 19.32 15.10
N LYS A 82 -11.66 20.20 14.36
CA LYS A 82 -12.13 21.58 14.15
C LYS A 82 -13.30 21.69 13.17
N VAL A 83 -13.36 20.80 12.18
CA VAL A 83 -14.31 20.91 11.05
C VAL A 83 -15.37 19.80 11.02
N LYS A 84 -15.33 18.82 11.93
CA LYS A 84 -16.25 17.66 11.92
C LYS A 84 -17.73 18.03 11.99
N HIS A 85 -18.07 19.22 12.49
CA HIS A 85 -19.42 19.74 12.56
C HIS A 85 -19.90 20.37 11.23
N LEU A 86 -19.00 20.57 10.27
CA LEU A 86 -19.35 21.14 8.96
C LEU A 86 -19.88 20.04 8.04
N GLU A 87 -20.87 20.38 7.21
CA GLU A 87 -21.38 19.47 6.15
C GLU A 87 -20.32 19.24 5.07
N VAL A 88 -19.61 20.32 4.66
CA VAL A 88 -18.56 20.25 3.65
C VAL A 88 -17.20 20.45 4.32
N LYS A 89 -16.46 19.37 4.48
CA LYS A 89 -15.16 19.35 5.17
C LYS A 89 -14.01 18.79 4.34
N ASP A 90 -14.29 18.13 3.21
CA ASP A 90 -13.28 17.43 2.40
C ASP A 90 -12.11 18.32 1.98
N GLY A 91 -12.39 19.53 1.51
CA GLY A 91 -11.35 20.48 1.09
C GLY A 91 -10.38 20.86 2.20
N PHE A 92 -10.83 20.91 3.46
CA PHE A 92 -9.96 21.15 4.61
C PHE A 92 -9.07 19.95 4.91
N LEU A 93 -9.63 18.75 4.85
CA LEU A 93 -8.94 17.51 5.15
C LEU A 93 -7.95 17.13 4.04
N GLN A 94 -8.31 17.33 2.78
CA GLN A 94 -7.41 17.16 1.63
C GLN A 94 -6.22 18.11 1.69
N ARG A 95 -6.46 19.39 2.07
CA ARG A 95 -5.37 20.36 2.27
C ARG A 95 -4.47 19.98 3.45
N ALA A 96 -5.04 19.41 4.51
CA ALA A 96 -4.28 18.94 5.65
C ALA A 96 -3.42 17.71 5.31
N SER A 97 -3.97 16.76 4.55
CA SER A 97 -3.25 15.57 4.10
C SER A 97 -2.20 15.87 3.02
N GLY A 98 -2.43 16.90 2.20
CA GLY A 98 -1.64 17.21 1.00
C GLY A 98 -1.99 16.36 -0.21
N TYR A 99 -3.08 15.57 -0.14
CA TYR A 99 -3.54 14.65 -1.19
C TYR A 99 -5.04 14.85 -1.44
N VAL A 100 -5.55 14.29 -2.54
CA VAL A 100 -6.99 14.25 -2.86
C VAL A 100 -7.76 13.24 -2.02
N PHE A 101 -7.12 12.61 -1.07
CA PHE A 101 -7.66 11.65 -0.12
C PHE A 101 -7.07 11.86 1.27
N TYR A 102 -7.74 11.35 2.28
CA TYR A 102 -7.34 11.44 3.69
C TYR A 102 -7.91 10.25 4.48
N ASN A 103 -7.50 10.12 5.74
CA ASN A 103 -8.12 9.21 6.71
C ASN A 103 -8.30 9.92 8.05
N ILE A 104 -9.50 9.85 8.61
CA ILE A 104 -9.87 10.47 9.90
C ILE A 104 -9.91 9.46 11.05
N SER A 105 -9.57 8.21 10.81
CA SER A 105 -9.52 7.19 11.85
C SER A 105 -8.37 7.42 12.82
N ASN A 106 -8.60 7.11 14.09
CA ASN A 106 -7.57 7.08 15.12
C ASN A 106 -6.67 5.84 15.03
N PHE A 107 -7.03 4.84 14.23
CA PHE A 107 -6.25 3.64 14.07
C PHE A 107 -5.05 3.82 13.11
N THR A 108 -4.00 3.09 13.39
CA THR A 108 -2.86 2.81 12.52
C THR A 108 -2.66 1.30 12.47
N PHE A 109 -1.81 0.78 11.59
CA PHE A 109 -1.51 -0.66 11.59
C PHE A 109 -0.92 -1.10 12.93
N ASP A 110 -0.07 -0.28 13.56
CA ASP A 110 0.48 -0.58 14.90
C ASP A 110 -0.63 -0.69 15.95
N SER A 111 -1.57 0.26 15.97
CA SER A 111 -2.66 0.23 16.95
C SER A 111 -3.68 -0.87 16.70
N LEU A 112 -3.88 -1.28 15.43
CA LEU A 112 -4.70 -2.44 15.09
C LEU A 112 -4.07 -3.73 15.64
N LEU A 113 -2.77 -3.91 15.52
CA LEU A 113 -2.03 -5.05 16.02
C LEU A 113 -1.93 -5.07 17.55
N ALA A 114 -2.05 -3.92 18.21
CA ALA A 114 -2.07 -3.81 19.67
C ALA A 114 -3.38 -4.31 20.31
N ASP A 115 -4.44 -4.49 19.52
CA ASP A 115 -5.76 -4.97 19.99
C ASP A 115 -6.26 -6.13 19.10
N PRO A 116 -5.65 -7.32 19.21
CA PRO A 116 -5.97 -8.46 18.35
C PRO A 116 -7.40 -8.97 18.51
N ASP A 117 -7.99 -8.85 19.70
CA ASP A 117 -9.33 -9.36 20.00
C ASP A 117 -10.42 -8.58 19.24
N ASN A 118 -10.18 -7.31 18.93
CA ASN A 118 -11.11 -6.43 18.20
C ASN A 118 -10.61 -6.07 16.80
N ILE A 119 -9.67 -6.83 16.26
CA ILE A 119 -8.96 -6.44 15.03
C ILE A 119 -9.88 -6.30 13.81
N GLU A 120 -10.93 -7.12 13.70
CA GLU A 120 -11.91 -7.03 12.61
C GLU A 120 -12.67 -5.70 12.68
N GLU A 121 -13.26 -5.40 13.84
CA GLU A 121 -14.05 -4.18 14.04
C GLU A 121 -13.17 -2.92 13.88
N ASN A 122 -11.98 -2.95 14.48
CA ASN A 122 -11.04 -1.84 14.42
C ASN A 122 -10.52 -1.61 13.00
N PHE A 123 -10.26 -2.66 12.24
CA PHE A 123 -9.83 -2.53 10.84
C PHE A 123 -10.95 -2.01 9.95
N LEU A 124 -12.18 -2.46 10.12
CA LEU A 124 -13.33 -1.90 9.42
C LEU A 124 -13.53 -0.42 9.76
N ALA A 125 -13.40 -0.04 11.03
CA ALA A 125 -13.45 1.36 11.45
C ALA A 125 -12.30 2.20 10.86
N TYR A 126 -11.10 1.63 10.75
CA TYR A 126 -9.97 2.25 10.05
C TYR A 126 -10.29 2.53 8.59
N LEU A 127 -10.85 1.55 7.86
CA LEU A 127 -11.22 1.71 6.45
C LEU A 127 -12.34 2.72 6.26
N ASN A 128 -13.33 2.75 7.14
CA ASN A 128 -14.42 3.73 7.13
C ASN A 128 -13.94 5.16 7.42
N GLY A 129 -12.75 5.33 7.96
CA GLY A 129 -12.13 6.63 8.17
C GLY A 129 -11.56 7.27 6.90
N PHE A 130 -11.37 6.52 5.82
CA PHE A 130 -10.93 7.07 4.54
C PHE A 130 -11.98 7.99 3.91
N SER A 131 -11.52 8.94 3.11
CA SER A 131 -12.36 9.77 2.24
C SER A 131 -13.19 8.92 1.27
N GLU A 132 -14.33 9.45 0.85
CA GLU A 132 -15.33 8.73 0.05
C GLU A 132 -14.75 8.11 -1.24
N ASN A 133 -13.87 8.84 -1.94
CA ASN A 133 -13.21 8.34 -3.14
C ASN A 133 -12.36 7.09 -2.90
N VAL A 134 -11.74 6.93 -1.73
CA VAL A 134 -11.02 5.71 -1.36
C VAL A 134 -12.01 4.61 -0.98
N GLN A 135 -13.05 4.93 -0.21
CA GLN A 135 -14.08 3.96 0.16
C GLN A 135 -14.77 3.37 -1.07
N ASP A 136 -15.01 4.16 -2.11
CA ASP A 136 -15.60 3.67 -3.36
C ASP A 136 -14.68 2.68 -4.09
N VAL A 137 -13.37 2.92 -4.07
CA VAL A 137 -12.39 1.93 -4.58
C VAL A 137 -12.48 0.63 -3.79
N LEU A 138 -12.53 0.68 -2.46
CA LEU A 138 -12.61 -0.50 -1.61
C LEU A 138 -13.91 -1.28 -1.78
N LYS A 139 -15.04 -0.60 -1.98
CA LYS A 139 -16.34 -1.22 -2.31
C LYS A 139 -16.28 -2.01 -3.62
N ASN A 140 -15.57 -1.51 -4.63
CA ASN A 140 -15.42 -2.21 -5.92
C ASN A 140 -14.68 -3.55 -5.78
N PHE A 141 -13.85 -3.71 -4.75
CA PHE A 141 -13.20 -4.99 -4.41
C PHE A 141 -14.07 -5.92 -3.55
N ASP A 142 -15.24 -5.47 -3.07
CA ASP A 142 -16.03 -6.18 -2.04
C ASP A 142 -15.17 -6.60 -0.82
N PHE A 143 -14.25 -5.71 -0.45
CA PHE A 143 -13.16 -6.05 0.47
C PHE A 143 -13.62 -6.29 1.91
N GLU A 144 -14.75 -5.70 2.31
CA GLU A 144 -15.33 -5.94 3.64
C GLU A 144 -15.67 -7.43 3.84
N ARG A 145 -16.17 -8.10 2.82
CA ARG A 145 -16.45 -9.54 2.85
C ARG A 145 -15.17 -10.35 3.10
N GLU A 146 -14.08 -9.99 2.44
CA GLU A 146 -12.80 -10.67 2.60
C GLU A 146 -12.18 -10.43 3.98
N ILE A 147 -12.34 -9.23 4.56
CA ILE A 147 -11.91 -8.94 5.93
C ILE A 147 -12.60 -9.88 6.92
N ARG A 148 -13.93 -10.01 6.83
CA ARG A 148 -14.70 -10.90 7.69
C ARG A 148 -14.27 -12.37 7.52
N ARG A 149 -14.01 -12.79 6.28
CA ARG A 149 -13.54 -14.14 5.98
C ARG A 149 -12.16 -14.40 6.59
N LEU A 150 -11.24 -13.45 6.49
CA LEU A 150 -9.91 -13.55 7.10
C LEU A 150 -9.99 -13.58 8.63
N ALA A 151 -10.83 -12.74 9.25
CA ALA A 151 -11.03 -12.69 10.68
C ALA A 151 -11.59 -14.01 11.21
N ASN A 152 -12.64 -14.56 10.58
CA ASN A 152 -13.26 -15.83 10.96
C ASN A 152 -12.34 -17.06 10.82
N ASN A 153 -11.18 -16.91 10.18
CA ASN A 153 -10.19 -17.97 9.99
C ASN A 153 -8.83 -17.62 10.61
N ASP A 154 -8.78 -16.69 11.55
CA ASP A 154 -7.58 -16.27 12.29
C ASP A 154 -6.42 -15.79 11.39
N LYS A 155 -6.74 -15.25 10.19
CA LYS A 155 -5.76 -14.79 9.22
C LYS A 155 -5.59 -13.27 9.16
N LEU A 156 -6.59 -12.51 9.61
CA LEU A 156 -6.58 -11.05 9.47
C LEU A 156 -5.41 -10.41 10.22
N TYR A 157 -5.17 -10.81 11.47
CA TYR A 157 -4.04 -10.32 12.28
C TYR A 157 -2.72 -10.54 11.55
N PHE A 158 -2.49 -11.75 11.08
CA PHE A 158 -1.26 -12.12 10.38
C PHE A 158 -1.04 -11.27 9.11
N ILE A 159 -2.09 -11.11 8.29
CA ILE A 159 -2.01 -10.29 7.06
C ILE A 159 -1.65 -8.85 7.39
N ILE A 160 -2.30 -8.23 8.39
CA ILE A 160 -2.00 -6.87 8.80
C ILE A 160 -0.56 -6.78 9.34
N GLN A 161 -0.11 -7.76 10.12
CA GLN A 161 1.25 -7.82 10.67
C GLN A 161 2.31 -7.87 9.55
N GLU A 162 2.12 -8.73 8.55
CA GLU A 162 3.06 -8.83 7.42
C GLU A 162 3.12 -7.53 6.61
N PHE A 163 1.97 -6.91 6.35
CA PHE A 163 1.93 -5.59 5.69
C PHE A 163 2.46 -4.45 6.56
N ASN A 164 2.55 -4.62 7.88
CA ASN A 164 3.13 -3.63 8.79
C ASN A 164 4.65 -3.75 8.94
N SER A 165 5.29 -4.75 8.32
CA SER A 165 6.74 -4.89 8.36
C SER A 165 7.45 -3.74 7.63
N GLU A 166 8.67 -3.40 8.06
CA GLU A 166 9.50 -2.38 7.38
C GLU A 166 9.73 -2.70 5.90
N LYS A 167 9.85 -3.99 5.57
CA LYS A 167 10.03 -4.46 4.20
C LYS A 167 8.82 -4.19 3.32
N ALA A 168 7.62 -4.11 3.92
CA ALA A 168 6.38 -3.80 3.23
C ALA A 168 6.09 -2.29 3.08
N TYR A 169 6.98 -1.42 3.55
CA TYR A 169 6.80 0.03 3.42
C TYR A 169 6.67 0.47 1.96
N MET A 170 5.65 1.28 1.68
CA MET A 170 5.27 1.74 0.33
C MET A 170 5.04 3.26 0.26
N GLY A 171 5.66 4.03 1.17
CA GLY A 171 5.55 5.49 1.16
C GLY A 171 6.18 6.12 -0.10
N PRO A 172 5.66 7.30 -0.54
CA PRO A 172 6.08 7.96 -1.78
C PRO A 172 7.53 8.48 -1.76
N ASP A 173 8.13 8.57 -0.58
CA ASP A 173 9.53 8.92 -0.38
C ASP A 173 10.51 7.81 -0.83
N LYS A 174 10.04 6.55 -0.88
CA LYS A 174 10.84 5.39 -1.30
C LYS A 174 10.30 4.68 -2.54
N ILE A 175 8.98 4.70 -2.75
CA ILE A 175 8.30 4.02 -3.85
C ILE A 175 7.47 5.06 -4.59
N THR A 176 7.86 5.39 -5.82
CA THR A 176 7.13 6.35 -6.66
C THR A 176 5.79 5.76 -7.15
N SER A 177 4.93 6.61 -7.72
CA SER A 177 3.68 6.14 -8.33
C SER A 177 3.94 5.22 -9.53
N THR A 178 5.03 5.45 -10.27
CA THR A 178 5.46 4.59 -11.38
C THR A 178 5.91 3.24 -10.86
N ASP A 179 6.69 3.20 -9.77
CA ASP A 179 7.12 1.96 -9.13
C ASP A 179 5.93 1.14 -8.63
N MET A 180 4.91 1.80 -8.05
CA MET A 180 3.66 1.13 -7.67
C MET A 180 2.98 0.48 -8.87
N GLY A 181 2.96 1.14 -10.03
CA GLY A 181 2.44 0.57 -11.27
C GLY A 181 3.15 -0.75 -11.63
N TYR A 182 4.48 -0.75 -11.60
CA TYR A 182 5.27 -1.96 -11.87
C TYR A 182 5.07 -3.06 -10.82
N ILE A 183 4.93 -2.72 -9.53
CA ILE A 183 4.62 -3.69 -8.48
C ILE A 183 3.26 -4.36 -8.77
N PHE A 184 2.23 -3.58 -9.13
CA PHE A 184 0.93 -4.14 -9.49
C PHE A 184 0.99 -5.02 -10.74
N GLU A 185 1.74 -4.61 -11.77
CA GLU A 185 1.96 -5.44 -12.97
C GLU A 185 2.57 -6.79 -12.61
N GLU A 186 3.62 -6.82 -11.80
CA GLU A 186 4.26 -8.06 -11.35
C GLU A 186 3.32 -8.93 -10.51
N LEU A 187 2.51 -8.34 -9.63
CA LEU A 187 1.52 -9.07 -8.84
C LEU A 187 0.43 -9.69 -9.73
N ILE A 188 -0.13 -8.92 -10.65
CA ILE A 188 -1.16 -9.39 -11.60
C ILE A 188 -0.61 -10.53 -12.46
N LYS A 189 0.63 -10.43 -12.93
CA LYS A 189 1.30 -11.48 -13.66
C LYS A 189 1.41 -12.76 -12.84
N LYS A 190 1.89 -12.68 -11.60
CA LYS A 190 2.00 -13.84 -10.68
C LYS A 190 0.64 -14.48 -10.39
N PHE A 191 -0.41 -13.66 -10.19
CA PHE A 191 -1.77 -14.19 -10.02
C PHE A 191 -2.28 -14.87 -11.28
N SER A 192 -1.98 -14.36 -12.48
CA SER A 192 -2.36 -15.00 -13.75
C SER A 192 -1.63 -16.33 -13.95
N GLU A 193 -0.34 -16.40 -13.68
CA GLU A 193 0.46 -17.62 -13.79
C GLU A 193 -0.06 -18.73 -12.84
N SER A 194 -0.53 -18.36 -11.65
CA SER A 194 -1.12 -19.30 -10.69
C SER A 194 -2.47 -19.89 -11.13
N TYR A 195 -3.14 -19.29 -12.11
CA TYR A 195 -4.34 -19.86 -12.74
C TYR A 195 -4.03 -21.07 -13.66
N ASP A 196 -2.87 -21.05 -14.32
CA ASP A 196 -2.51 -22.05 -15.31
C ASP A 196 -1.95 -23.33 -14.65
N GLU A 197 -1.69 -23.32 -13.35
CA GLU A 197 -1.16 -24.45 -12.58
C GLU A 197 -2.25 -25.32 -11.91
N GLU A 198 -3.53 -24.99 -12.04
CA GLU A 198 -4.70 -25.78 -11.56
C GLU A 198 -5.32 -26.63 -12.69
#